data_eec90a2edc993df63c49a44e507312b0
#
_entry.id   eec90a2edc993df63c49a44e507312b0
#
_cell.length_a   1.000
_cell.length_b   1.000
_cell.length_c   1.000
_cell.angle_alpha   90.00
_cell.angle_beta   90.00
_cell.angle_gamma   90.00
#
_symmetry.space_group_name_H-M   'P 1'
#
loop_
_entity.id
_entity.type
_entity.pdbx_description
1 polymer ?
#
loop_
_entity_poly.entity_id
_entity_poly.type
_entity_poly.pdbx_seq_one_letter_code
_entity_poly.pdbx_strand_id
1 'polypeptide(L)'
;MSKSILFVAPSAYPFGGVADWLAYLLPGLESLGWTCTLGLVAGKHHQVNRYLDRHPFGRVLPITNSTGSPEGRVRALQSAIESTAASIVATINIVDVHQAARRIRQRGGSDVRVVTTLHGLQDDLLADIAFNRDVIDAVISSNRLSQSLVVGALGGTAARSLYAPYGVALSTVPNHDTHRTDCIRLLYSGRVEQEQKRVLDLPPLLTALRRHGQSVQLVIAGDGPDAPRLKAAFESAGVAGCVRWAGVLNRDALAQQYRESDALVITSDWETGPIVAWEAMANRLPVVSSSYVGAGRERALIDGQNCLLFPVGDTEMAACKVMELQDDALRARLTDNAYETVLARYTLESSVQAWADAFGRVLQLPAQSRGDGDARATQSLPQQLSGRLDRLLGVRLGESVRATLGVAYDHTSAGAEWPHTRQSSTDPQAFLAEAARVDRQLPVDASSGVASWVPAL
;
A
#
# COMPACT_ATOMS: atom_id res chain seq x y z
N MET A 1 -18.86 13.43 -18.45
CA MET A 1 -18.80 12.01 -18.00
C MET A 1 -19.39 11.92 -16.59
N SER A 2 -20.11 10.84 -16.28
CA SER A 2 -20.60 10.60 -14.91
C SER A 2 -19.42 10.39 -13.96
N LYS A 3 -19.53 10.86 -12.70
CA LYS A 3 -18.53 10.60 -11.67
C LYS A 3 -18.74 9.19 -11.09
N SER A 4 -18.35 8.14 -11.83
CA SER A 4 -18.52 6.75 -11.40
C SER A 4 -17.21 5.97 -11.50
N ILE A 5 -16.92 5.17 -10.46
CA ILE A 5 -15.67 4.41 -10.32
C ILE A 5 -16.00 2.96 -9.98
N LEU A 6 -15.39 2.03 -10.73
CA LEU A 6 -15.25 0.64 -10.33
C LEU A 6 -13.86 0.44 -9.74
N PHE A 7 -13.75 0.27 -8.43
CA PHE A 7 -12.54 -0.19 -7.78
C PHE A 7 -12.43 -1.71 -7.92
N VAL A 8 -11.29 -2.22 -8.36
CA VAL A 8 -11.04 -3.66 -8.44
C VAL A 8 -9.93 -4.02 -7.47
N ALA A 9 -10.27 -4.83 -6.46
CA ALA A 9 -9.38 -5.13 -5.34
C ALA A 9 -9.35 -6.64 -4.99
N PRO A 10 -8.24 -7.14 -4.41
CA PRO A 10 -8.18 -8.48 -3.85
C PRO A 10 -9.00 -8.58 -2.56
N SER A 11 -9.79 -9.65 -2.38
CA SER A 11 -10.53 -9.92 -1.14
C SER A 11 -9.78 -10.81 -0.15
N ALA A 12 -8.59 -11.32 -0.54
CA ALA A 12 -7.80 -12.20 0.32
C ALA A 12 -7.16 -11.50 1.52
N TYR A 13 -7.07 -10.16 1.48
CA TYR A 13 -6.33 -9.37 2.48
C TYR A 13 -7.25 -8.36 3.19
N PRO A 14 -8.13 -8.84 4.11
CA PRO A 14 -9.07 -7.96 4.82
C PRO A 14 -8.39 -7.13 5.94
N PHE A 15 -7.10 -7.35 6.17
CA PHE A 15 -6.28 -6.61 7.15
C PHE A 15 -5.19 -5.83 6.44
N GLY A 16 -5.00 -4.57 6.83
CA GLY A 16 -3.92 -3.71 6.35
C GLY A 16 -4.39 -2.39 5.76
N GLY A 17 -3.44 -1.48 5.57
CA GLY A 17 -3.70 -0.09 5.22
C GLY A 17 -4.53 0.14 3.96
N VAL A 18 -4.45 -0.76 2.96
CA VAL A 18 -5.25 -0.64 1.73
C VAL A 18 -6.73 -0.93 1.98
N ALA A 19 -7.05 -1.94 2.82
CA ALA A 19 -8.43 -2.24 3.17
C ALA A 19 -9.04 -1.12 4.02
N ASP A 20 -8.27 -0.61 4.99
CA ASP A 20 -8.69 0.52 5.84
C ASP A 20 -8.85 1.81 4.99
N TRP A 21 -7.96 2.03 4.01
CA TRP A 21 -8.07 3.13 3.06
C TRP A 21 -9.38 3.06 2.25
N LEU A 22 -9.72 1.91 1.68
CA LEU A 22 -10.99 1.74 0.95
C LEU A 22 -12.20 1.99 1.86
N ALA A 23 -12.13 1.56 3.12
CA ALA A 23 -13.23 1.67 4.07
C ALA A 23 -13.64 3.14 4.37
N TYR A 24 -12.70 4.09 4.32
CA TYR A 24 -13.04 5.50 4.46
C TYR A 24 -13.15 6.22 3.11
N LEU A 25 -12.38 5.82 2.11
CA LEU A 25 -12.35 6.51 0.83
C LEU A 25 -13.67 6.39 0.08
N LEU A 26 -14.25 5.18 -0.01
CA LEU A 26 -15.45 4.99 -0.81
C LEU A 26 -16.63 5.82 -0.28
N PRO A 27 -16.99 5.77 1.01
CA PRO A 27 -18.03 6.64 1.56
C PRO A 27 -17.70 8.14 1.41
N GLY A 28 -16.41 8.49 1.57
CA GLY A 28 -15.97 9.87 1.39
C GLY A 28 -16.15 10.36 -0.06
N LEU A 29 -15.81 9.55 -1.05
CA LEU A 29 -16.06 9.89 -2.45
C LEU A 29 -17.56 9.98 -2.76
N GLU A 30 -18.37 9.09 -2.19
CA GLU A 30 -19.83 9.15 -2.36
C GLU A 30 -20.43 10.43 -1.79
N SER A 31 -19.91 10.93 -0.66
CA SER A 31 -20.32 12.23 -0.09
C SER A 31 -19.96 13.41 -1.01
N LEU A 32 -18.96 13.26 -1.87
CA LEU A 32 -18.54 14.24 -2.87
C LEU A 32 -19.24 14.03 -4.26
N GLY A 33 -20.27 13.20 -4.29
CA GLY A 33 -21.10 12.97 -5.48
C GLY A 33 -20.52 11.97 -6.48
N TRP A 34 -19.57 11.13 -6.07
CA TRP A 34 -19.12 9.99 -6.86
C TRP A 34 -20.02 8.77 -6.63
N THR A 35 -20.15 7.94 -7.64
CA THR A 35 -20.78 6.62 -7.53
C THR A 35 -19.67 5.58 -7.48
N CYS A 36 -19.49 4.92 -6.34
CA CYS A 36 -18.42 3.94 -6.13
C CYS A 36 -18.99 2.51 -6.13
N THR A 37 -18.35 1.62 -6.89
CA THR A 37 -18.61 0.18 -6.84
C THR A 37 -17.32 -0.54 -6.49
N LEU A 38 -17.33 -1.39 -5.47
CA LEU A 38 -16.19 -2.21 -5.09
C LEU A 38 -16.30 -3.58 -5.77
N GLY A 39 -15.49 -3.80 -6.80
CA GLY A 39 -15.27 -5.10 -7.43
C GLY A 39 -14.27 -5.91 -6.62
N LEU A 40 -14.72 -6.91 -5.89
CA LEU A 40 -13.86 -7.82 -5.14
C LEU A 40 -13.64 -9.10 -5.93
N VAL A 41 -12.38 -9.43 -6.24
CA VAL A 41 -12.08 -10.70 -6.87
C VAL A 41 -12.39 -11.85 -5.90
N ALA A 42 -13.01 -12.90 -6.42
CA ALA A 42 -13.52 -14.03 -5.65
C ALA A 42 -12.88 -15.35 -6.11
N GLY A 43 -12.73 -16.28 -5.17
CA GLY A 43 -12.18 -17.60 -5.41
C GLY A 43 -11.96 -18.38 -4.13
N LYS A 44 -11.20 -19.47 -4.19
CA LYS A 44 -10.88 -20.34 -3.04
C LYS A 44 -10.11 -19.58 -1.96
N HIS A 45 -9.14 -18.76 -2.35
CA HIS A 45 -8.30 -17.97 -1.46
C HIS A 45 -8.78 -16.52 -1.33
N HIS A 46 -9.75 -16.09 -2.16
CA HIS A 46 -10.36 -14.78 -2.20
C HIS A 46 -11.81 -14.84 -1.71
N GLN A 47 -11.98 -14.76 -0.39
CA GLN A 47 -13.27 -14.92 0.28
C GLN A 47 -13.96 -13.57 0.50
N VAL A 48 -14.83 -13.18 -0.44
CA VAL A 48 -15.53 -11.89 -0.43
C VAL A 48 -16.30 -11.66 0.88
N ASN A 49 -17.04 -12.66 1.37
CA ASN A 49 -17.83 -12.50 2.60
C ASN A 49 -16.93 -12.18 3.80
N ARG A 50 -15.82 -12.90 3.97
CA ARG A 50 -14.85 -12.64 5.06
C ARG A 50 -14.27 -11.21 5.00
N TYR A 51 -14.09 -10.68 3.79
CA TYR A 51 -13.66 -9.29 3.62
C TYR A 51 -14.77 -8.31 4.05
N LEU A 52 -16.01 -8.58 3.63
CA LEU A 52 -17.17 -7.72 3.93
C LEU A 52 -17.62 -7.78 5.39
N ASP A 53 -17.42 -8.90 6.08
CA ASP A 53 -17.66 -9.01 7.53
C ASP A 53 -16.85 -7.98 8.33
N ARG A 54 -15.66 -7.63 7.81
CA ARG A 54 -14.80 -6.63 8.45
C ARG A 54 -15.02 -5.22 7.91
N HIS A 55 -15.23 -5.10 6.60
CA HIS A 55 -15.39 -3.82 5.91
C HIS A 55 -16.67 -3.85 5.08
N PRO A 56 -17.82 -3.46 5.68
CA PRO A 56 -19.08 -3.40 4.94
C PRO A 56 -19.06 -2.24 3.94
N PHE A 57 -19.53 -2.51 2.71
CA PHE A 57 -19.65 -1.52 1.63
C PHE A 57 -21.06 -1.55 1.03
N GLY A 58 -21.53 -0.39 0.56
CA GLY A 58 -22.89 -0.25 0.01
C GLY A 58 -23.08 -0.94 -1.35
N ARG A 59 -22.06 -0.86 -2.25
CA ARG A 59 -22.13 -1.43 -3.60
C ARG A 59 -20.93 -2.33 -3.85
N VAL A 60 -21.18 -3.63 -3.83
CA VAL A 60 -20.14 -4.65 -4.04
C VAL A 60 -20.49 -5.52 -5.25
N LEU A 61 -19.48 -5.78 -6.08
CA LEU A 61 -19.56 -6.69 -7.21
C LEU A 61 -18.53 -7.82 -7.03
N PRO A 62 -18.94 -9.04 -6.68
CA PRO A 62 -18.07 -10.19 -6.70
C PRO A 62 -17.60 -10.52 -8.12
N ILE A 63 -16.28 -10.60 -8.34
CA ILE A 63 -15.69 -10.91 -9.65
C ILE A 63 -15.14 -12.34 -9.58
N THR A 64 -15.90 -13.29 -10.14
CA THR A 64 -15.58 -14.72 -10.04
C THR A 64 -14.95 -15.24 -11.31
N ASN A 65 -13.82 -15.92 -11.18
CA ASN A 65 -13.18 -16.71 -12.23
C ASN A 65 -13.48 -18.18 -12.02
N SER A 66 -14.50 -18.71 -12.69
CA SER A 66 -14.99 -20.08 -12.49
C SER A 66 -14.00 -21.16 -12.95
N THR A 67 -13.11 -20.86 -13.88
CA THR A 67 -12.14 -21.81 -14.42
C THR A 67 -10.77 -21.71 -13.75
N GLY A 68 -10.51 -20.65 -12.98
CA GLY A 68 -9.18 -20.38 -12.42
C GLY A 68 -8.11 -20.03 -13.48
N SER A 69 -8.46 -20.02 -14.77
CA SER A 69 -7.52 -19.74 -15.85
C SER A 69 -7.23 -18.24 -15.97
N PRO A 70 -6.09 -17.85 -16.59
CA PRO A 70 -5.80 -16.44 -16.87
C PRO A 70 -6.80 -15.80 -17.82
N GLU A 71 -7.22 -16.55 -18.83
CA GLU A 71 -8.24 -16.08 -19.77
C GLU A 71 -9.59 -15.90 -19.06
N GLY A 72 -9.92 -16.79 -18.11
CA GLY A 72 -11.10 -16.65 -17.26
C GLY A 72 -11.06 -15.41 -16.39
N ARG A 73 -9.89 -15.05 -15.79
CA ARG A 73 -9.71 -13.79 -15.03
C ARG A 73 -9.99 -12.57 -15.90
N VAL A 74 -9.37 -12.53 -17.10
CA VAL A 74 -9.57 -11.40 -18.02
C VAL A 74 -11.02 -11.27 -18.44
N ARG A 75 -11.71 -12.39 -18.74
CA ARG A 75 -13.15 -12.38 -19.10
C ARG A 75 -14.04 -11.92 -17.94
N ALA A 76 -13.76 -12.39 -16.73
CA ALA A 76 -14.51 -11.95 -15.53
C ALA A 76 -14.38 -10.45 -15.30
N LEU A 77 -13.16 -9.91 -15.46
CA LEU A 77 -12.89 -8.47 -15.34
C LEU A 77 -13.54 -7.66 -16.48
N GLN A 78 -13.53 -8.18 -17.72
CA GLN A 78 -14.25 -7.54 -18.83
C GLN A 78 -15.75 -7.42 -18.52
N SER A 79 -16.36 -8.52 -18.08
CA SER A 79 -17.78 -8.53 -17.71
C SER A 79 -18.10 -7.54 -16.58
N ALA A 80 -17.22 -7.46 -15.57
CA ALA A 80 -17.36 -6.52 -14.46
C ALA A 80 -17.29 -5.05 -14.93
N ILE A 81 -16.32 -4.72 -15.79
CA ILE A 81 -16.16 -3.36 -16.33
C ILE A 81 -17.35 -2.99 -17.20
N GLU A 82 -17.78 -3.89 -18.10
CA GLU A 82 -18.91 -3.64 -19.01
C GLU A 82 -20.25 -3.52 -18.26
N SER A 83 -20.48 -4.37 -17.25
CA SER A 83 -21.74 -4.38 -16.48
C SER A 83 -21.93 -3.16 -15.59
N THR A 84 -20.84 -2.58 -15.08
CA THR A 84 -20.90 -1.38 -14.23
C THR A 84 -21.03 -0.10 -15.03
N ALA A 85 -20.62 -0.09 -16.30
CA ALA A 85 -20.55 1.10 -17.15
C ALA A 85 -19.88 2.30 -16.44
N ALA A 86 -18.91 2.03 -15.57
CA ALA A 86 -18.21 3.05 -14.81
C ALA A 86 -17.34 3.92 -15.71
N SER A 87 -17.22 5.21 -15.40
CA SER A 87 -16.33 6.13 -16.13
C SER A 87 -14.86 5.86 -15.87
N ILE A 88 -14.53 5.31 -14.69
CA ILE A 88 -13.18 4.94 -14.28
C ILE A 88 -13.19 3.50 -13.77
N VAL A 89 -12.21 2.70 -14.19
CA VAL A 89 -11.81 1.48 -13.49
C VAL A 89 -10.49 1.73 -12.78
N ALA A 90 -10.49 1.61 -11.45
CA ALA A 90 -9.31 1.78 -10.61
C ALA A 90 -8.84 0.41 -10.09
N THR A 91 -7.69 -0.05 -10.56
CA THR A 91 -7.13 -1.34 -10.12
C THR A 91 -6.23 -1.18 -8.92
N ILE A 92 -6.41 -2.05 -7.94
CA ILE A 92 -5.61 -2.17 -6.72
C ILE A 92 -4.93 -3.54 -6.77
N ASN A 93 -3.70 -3.59 -7.28
CA ASN A 93 -2.92 -4.82 -7.39
C ASN A 93 -3.65 -6.00 -8.10
N ILE A 94 -4.50 -5.71 -9.10
CA ILE A 94 -5.10 -6.72 -9.98
C ILE A 94 -4.68 -6.39 -11.42
N VAL A 95 -3.55 -6.92 -11.84
CA VAL A 95 -2.89 -6.55 -13.10
C VAL A 95 -3.71 -6.92 -14.34
N ASP A 96 -4.55 -7.97 -14.28
CA ASP A 96 -5.39 -8.42 -15.38
C ASP A 96 -6.44 -7.39 -15.84
N VAL A 97 -6.72 -6.36 -15.02
CA VAL A 97 -7.58 -5.24 -15.40
C VAL A 97 -7.06 -4.52 -16.65
N HIS A 98 -5.76 -4.35 -16.78
CA HIS A 98 -5.16 -3.70 -17.94
C HIS A 98 -5.46 -4.46 -19.24
N GLN A 99 -5.35 -5.78 -19.23
CA GLN A 99 -5.67 -6.61 -20.38
C GLN A 99 -7.17 -6.64 -20.70
N ALA A 100 -8.02 -6.66 -19.66
CA ALA A 100 -9.47 -6.58 -19.83
C ALA A 100 -9.88 -5.25 -20.49
N ALA A 101 -9.34 -4.13 -19.98
CA ALA A 101 -9.61 -2.80 -20.52
C ALA A 101 -9.09 -2.64 -21.96
N ARG A 102 -7.88 -3.16 -22.27
CA ARG A 102 -7.34 -3.17 -23.64
C ARG A 102 -8.29 -3.84 -24.61
N ARG A 103 -8.83 -5.02 -24.25
CA ARG A 103 -9.80 -5.75 -25.10
C ARG A 103 -11.11 -4.98 -25.31
N ILE A 104 -11.62 -4.32 -24.28
CA ILE A 104 -12.83 -3.50 -24.37
C ILE A 104 -12.61 -2.34 -25.32
N ARG A 105 -11.51 -1.60 -25.17
CA ARG A 105 -11.17 -0.45 -26.03
C ARG A 105 -10.95 -0.84 -27.49
N GLN A 106 -10.27 -1.95 -27.76
CA GLN A 106 -10.02 -2.44 -29.14
C GLN A 106 -11.30 -2.84 -29.88
N ARG A 107 -12.33 -3.26 -29.14
CA ARG A 107 -13.67 -3.54 -29.71
C ARG A 107 -14.49 -2.27 -29.95
N GLY A 108 -14.00 -1.12 -29.56
CA GLY A 108 -14.75 0.15 -29.63
C GLY A 108 -15.87 0.26 -28.60
N GLY A 109 -15.83 -0.54 -27.52
CA GLY A 109 -16.95 -0.73 -26.60
C GLY A 109 -17.07 0.31 -25.49
N SER A 110 -16.03 1.06 -25.12
CA SER A 110 -16.12 1.97 -23.97
C SER A 110 -14.96 2.97 -23.91
N ASP A 111 -15.28 4.19 -23.44
CA ASP A 111 -14.31 5.25 -23.10
C ASP A 111 -13.89 5.19 -21.61
N VAL A 112 -14.03 4.04 -20.95
CA VAL A 112 -13.63 3.86 -19.56
C VAL A 112 -12.16 4.24 -19.35
N ARG A 113 -11.90 5.08 -18.34
CA ARG A 113 -10.54 5.46 -17.94
C ARG A 113 -9.94 4.36 -17.07
N VAL A 114 -8.70 4.03 -17.32
CA VAL A 114 -7.95 3.01 -16.57
C VAL A 114 -6.98 3.69 -15.63
N VAL A 115 -7.16 3.48 -14.33
CA VAL A 115 -6.31 4.01 -13.28
C VAL A 115 -5.66 2.85 -12.53
N THR A 116 -4.35 2.93 -12.36
CA THR A 116 -3.62 2.08 -11.43
C THR A 116 -3.40 2.86 -10.13
N THR A 117 -3.86 2.33 -9.00
CA THR A 117 -3.53 2.89 -7.69
C THR A 117 -2.30 2.17 -7.16
N LEU A 118 -1.23 2.93 -6.86
CA LEU A 118 0.05 2.37 -6.45
C LEU A 118 0.25 2.56 -4.94
N HIS A 119 0.29 1.45 -4.23
CA HIS A 119 0.37 1.37 -2.77
C HIS A 119 1.68 0.73 -2.27
N GLY A 120 2.55 0.30 -3.16
CA GLY A 120 3.82 -0.36 -2.86
C GLY A 120 5.02 0.34 -3.53
N LEU A 121 6.21 -0.01 -3.07
CA LEU A 121 7.48 0.40 -3.66
C LEU A 121 8.22 -0.87 -4.09
N GLN A 122 7.87 -1.38 -5.27
CA GLN A 122 8.40 -2.63 -5.83
C GLN A 122 8.62 -2.44 -7.32
N ASP A 123 9.72 -2.96 -7.84
CA ASP A 123 10.09 -2.79 -9.26
C ASP A 123 9.15 -3.55 -10.21
N ASP A 124 8.63 -4.69 -9.80
CA ASP A 124 7.67 -5.48 -10.57
C ASP A 124 6.35 -4.72 -10.80
N LEU A 125 5.87 -3.94 -9.82
CA LEU A 125 4.71 -3.08 -9.99
C LEU A 125 4.98 -1.96 -11.01
N LEU A 126 6.17 -1.36 -10.99
CA LEU A 126 6.56 -0.34 -11.95
C LEU A 126 6.79 -0.93 -13.33
N ALA A 127 7.34 -2.14 -13.42
CA ALA A 127 7.48 -2.88 -14.68
C ALA A 127 6.11 -3.19 -15.31
N ASP A 128 5.12 -3.60 -14.51
CA ASP A 128 3.74 -3.80 -14.98
C ASP A 128 3.10 -2.50 -15.49
N ILE A 129 3.34 -1.37 -14.80
CA ILE A 129 2.89 -0.05 -15.26
C ILE A 129 3.55 0.29 -16.59
N ALA A 130 4.86 0.11 -16.72
CA ALA A 130 5.61 0.37 -17.95
C ALA A 130 5.12 -0.49 -19.11
N PHE A 131 4.88 -1.79 -18.87
CA PHE A 131 4.36 -2.73 -19.86
C PHE A 131 2.96 -2.35 -20.35
N ASN A 132 2.10 -1.84 -19.46
CA ASN A 132 0.71 -1.49 -19.77
C ASN A 132 0.48 0.01 -19.99
N ARG A 133 1.54 0.82 -20.14
CA ARG A 133 1.46 2.29 -20.27
C ARG A 133 0.57 2.78 -21.42
N ASP A 134 0.36 1.94 -22.42
CA ASP A 134 -0.50 2.20 -23.57
C ASP A 134 -2.00 2.20 -23.24
N VAL A 135 -2.40 1.52 -22.19
CA VAL A 135 -3.79 1.42 -21.76
C VAL A 135 -4.08 2.17 -20.46
N ILE A 136 -3.07 2.44 -19.62
CA ILE A 136 -3.22 3.16 -18.35
C ILE A 136 -3.40 4.67 -18.65
N ASP A 137 -4.51 5.27 -18.25
CA ASP A 137 -4.73 6.71 -18.37
C ASP A 137 -3.99 7.52 -17.31
N ALA A 138 -3.94 7.01 -16.09
CA ALA A 138 -3.15 7.61 -15.00
C ALA A 138 -2.76 6.58 -13.95
N VAL A 139 -1.71 6.90 -13.21
CA VAL A 139 -1.34 6.22 -11.96
C VAL A 139 -1.51 7.21 -10.81
N ILE A 140 -2.21 6.80 -9.75
CA ILE A 140 -2.34 7.57 -8.53
C ILE A 140 -1.52 6.87 -7.45
N SER A 141 -0.47 7.53 -6.98
CA SER A 141 0.44 7.02 -5.96
C SER A 141 0.13 7.64 -4.59
N SER A 142 0.19 6.83 -3.54
CA SER A 142 -0.01 7.29 -2.15
C SER A 142 1.22 7.95 -1.53
N ASN A 143 2.36 7.94 -2.24
CA ASN A 143 3.65 8.47 -1.79
C ASN A 143 4.34 9.26 -2.91
N ARG A 144 5.05 10.33 -2.57
CA ARG A 144 5.75 11.21 -3.50
C ARG A 144 6.92 10.53 -4.21
N LEU A 145 7.61 9.61 -3.56
CA LEU A 145 8.67 8.84 -4.21
C LEU A 145 8.09 7.95 -5.31
N SER A 146 7.06 7.17 -4.99
CA SER A 146 6.36 6.33 -5.97
C SER A 146 5.82 7.16 -7.14
N GLN A 147 5.22 8.33 -6.86
CA GLN A 147 4.79 9.28 -7.89
C GLN A 147 5.94 9.66 -8.83
N SER A 148 7.13 9.93 -8.29
CA SER A 148 8.30 10.33 -9.09
C SER A 148 8.82 9.18 -9.97
N LEU A 149 8.88 7.96 -9.42
CA LEU A 149 9.33 6.76 -10.15
C LEU A 149 8.38 6.37 -11.27
N VAL A 150 7.06 6.52 -11.06
CA VAL A 150 6.02 6.25 -12.05
C VAL A 150 6.17 7.09 -13.33
N VAL A 151 6.71 8.29 -13.24
CA VAL A 151 6.93 9.15 -14.43
C VAL A 151 7.81 8.43 -15.46
N GLY A 152 8.88 7.77 -15.02
CA GLY A 152 9.74 6.95 -15.88
C GLY A 152 8.99 5.77 -16.51
N ALA A 153 8.24 5.01 -15.68
CA ALA A 153 7.44 3.88 -16.14
C ALA A 153 6.37 4.28 -17.17
N LEU A 154 5.83 5.50 -17.08
CA LEU A 154 4.88 6.07 -18.04
C LEU A 154 5.55 6.73 -19.27
N GLY A 155 6.85 6.50 -19.49
CA GLY A 155 7.57 7.04 -20.63
C GLY A 155 7.77 8.55 -20.57
N GLY A 156 7.95 9.13 -19.37
CA GLY A 156 8.22 10.55 -19.17
C GLY A 156 6.96 11.43 -19.05
N THR A 157 5.76 10.87 -19.08
CA THR A 157 4.52 11.66 -19.06
C THR A 157 4.08 12.00 -17.63
N ALA A 158 4.63 13.08 -17.07
CA ALA A 158 4.36 13.51 -15.68
C ALA A 158 2.87 13.82 -15.43
N ALA A 159 2.13 14.31 -16.43
CA ALA A 159 0.70 14.64 -16.29
C ALA A 159 -0.18 13.45 -15.90
N ARG A 160 0.28 12.22 -16.18
CA ARG A 160 -0.42 10.96 -15.86
C ARG A 160 0.00 10.35 -14.51
N SER A 161 1.02 10.91 -13.87
CA SER A 161 1.48 10.50 -12.54
C SER A 161 0.91 11.44 -11.49
N LEU A 162 -0.11 10.97 -10.76
CA LEU A 162 -0.84 11.75 -9.78
C LEU A 162 -0.47 11.30 -8.36
N TYR A 163 -0.70 12.17 -7.40
CA TYR A 163 -0.47 11.90 -5.99
C TYR A 163 -1.73 12.15 -5.19
N ALA A 164 -2.06 11.21 -4.31
CA ALA A 164 -3.09 11.37 -3.29
C ALA A 164 -2.70 10.53 -2.05
N PRO A 165 -2.44 11.16 -0.89
CA PRO A 165 -1.96 10.46 0.30
C PRO A 165 -3.07 9.67 0.99
N TYR A 166 -2.66 8.79 1.90
CA TYR A 166 -3.56 8.23 2.91
C TYR A 166 -3.98 9.30 3.92
N GLY A 167 -5.13 9.07 4.55
CA GLY A 167 -5.63 9.89 5.64
C GLY A 167 -5.83 9.08 6.92
N VAL A 168 -5.80 9.79 8.05
CA VAL A 168 -6.06 9.23 9.37
C VAL A 168 -7.09 10.07 10.11
N ALA A 169 -7.81 9.43 11.03
CA ALA A 169 -8.72 10.12 11.92
C ALA A 169 -7.92 10.88 12.97
N LEU A 170 -8.31 12.14 13.22
CA LEU A 170 -7.75 12.91 14.32
C LEU A 170 -8.28 12.38 15.65
N SER A 171 -7.43 12.30 16.66
CA SER A 171 -7.86 12.00 18.02
C SER A 171 -8.61 13.20 18.60
N THR A 172 -9.81 12.96 19.10
CA THR A 172 -10.61 13.95 19.83
C THR A 172 -10.26 14.00 21.31
N VAL A 173 -9.51 13.01 21.79
CA VAL A 173 -9.09 12.92 23.18
C VAL A 173 -7.68 13.49 23.30
N PRO A 174 -7.45 14.51 24.15
CA PRO A 174 -6.10 14.95 24.44
C PRO A 174 -5.26 13.77 24.90
N ASN A 175 -4.02 13.71 24.47
CA ASN A 175 -3.10 12.72 25.03
C ASN A 175 -3.05 13.00 26.55
N HIS A 176 -3.36 11.99 27.36
CA HIS A 176 -3.19 12.14 28.79
C HIS A 176 -1.76 12.58 29.06
N ASP A 177 -1.61 13.55 29.98
CA ASP A 177 -0.34 13.73 30.65
C ASP A 177 0.16 12.34 31.02
N THR A 178 1.11 11.87 30.24
CA THR A 178 1.77 10.61 30.55
C THR A 178 2.50 10.90 31.84
N HIS A 179 1.88 10.53 32.98
CA HIS A 179 2.60 10.51 34.24
C HIS A 179 3.85 9.70 33.98
N ARG A 180 5.01 10.36 33.95
CA ARG A 180 6.30 9.73 33.76
C ARG A 180 6.40 8.58 34.75
N THR A 181 6.19 7.40 34.25
CA THR A 181 6.60 6.21 34.99
C THR A 181 8.09 6.05 34.76
N ASP A 182 8.81 5.45 35.73
CA ASP A 182 10.23 5.13 35.56
C ASP A 182 10.49 4.13 34.41
N CYS A 183 9.47 3.84 33.59
CA CYS A 183 9.50 2.85 32.52
C CYS A 183 9.03 3.48 31.21
N ILE A 184 9.89 3.46 30.19
CA ILE A 184 9.58 3.93 28.82
C ILE A 184 8.67 2.89 28.13
N ARG A 185 7.51 3.29 27.65
CA ARG A 185 6.55 2.45 26.95
C ARG A 185 6.62 2.70 25.45
N LEU A 186 7.20 1.77 24.73
CA LEU A 186 7.32 1.82 23.28
C LEU A 186 6.18 1.05 22.62
N LEU A 187 5.72 1.52 21.46
CA LEU A 187 4.79 0.84 20.59
C LEU A 187 5.46 0.55 19.25
N TYR A 188 5.40 -0.69 18.81
CA TYR A 188 5.54 -1.09 17.42
C TYR A 188 4.16 -1.46 16.88
N SER A 189 3.77 -0.89 15.74
CA SER A 189 2.50 -1.21 15.07
C SER A 189 2.76 -1.51 13.60
N GLY A 190 2.35 -2.69 13.15
CA GLY A 190 2.50 -3.10 11.76
C GLY A 190 2.71 -4.59 11.55
N ARG A 191 2.95 -4.97 10.29
CA ARG A 191 3.26 -6.34 9.90
C ARG A 191 4.61 -6.77 10.52
N VAL A 192 4.65 -7.93 11.17
CA VAL A 192 5.87 -8.48 11.76
C VAL A 192 6.65 -9.20 10.66
N GLU A 193 7.52 -8.44 10.00
CA GLU A 193 8.28 -8.89 8.83
C GLU A 193 9.65 -8.20 8.79
N GLN A 194 10.68 -8.96 8.44
CA GLN A 194 12.07 -8.46 8.45
C GLN A 194 12.43 -7.68 7.20
N GLU A 195 11.97 -8.08 6.04
CA GLU A 195 12.44 -7.54 4.76
C GLU A 195 12.22 -6.02 4.66
N GLN A 196 10.99 -5.57 4.91
CA GLN A 196 10.62 -4.17 4.88
C GLN A 196 10.70 -3.49 6.24
N LYS A 197 10.13 -4.14 7.26
CA LYS A 197 9.91 -3.52 8.58
C LYS A 197 11.10 -3.66 9.51
N ARG A 198 12.08 -4.51 9.18
CA ARG A 198 13.29 -4.74 9.97
C ARG A 198 13.00 -4.99 11.46
N VAL A 199 12.00 -5.82 11.73
CA VAL A 199 11.54 -6.08 13.11
C VAL A 199 12.63 -6.66 14.01
N LEU A 200 13.65 -7.31 13.44
CA LEU A 200 14.79 -7.83 14.20
C LEU A 200 15.73 -6.74 14.73
N ASP A 201 15.51 -5.48 14.41
CA ASP A 201 16.19 -4.33 15.02
C ASP A 201 15.60 -3.99 16.41
N LEU A 202 14.38 -4.49 16.74
CA LEU A 202 13.74 -4.22 18.04
C LEU A 202 14.45 -4.87 19.24
N PRO A 203 14.88 -6.15 19.20
CA PRO A 203 15.64 -6.73 20.33
C PRO A 203 16.92 -5.97 20.68
N PRO A 204 17.83 -5.63 19.73
CA PRO A 204 19.01 -4.84 20.06
C PRO A 204 18.68 -3.41 20.52
N LEU A 205 17.62 -2.77 20.03
CA LEU A 205 17.14 -1.50 20.55
C LEU A 205 16.80 -1.59 22.04
N LEU A 206 16.00 -2.60 22.46
CA LEU A 206 15.66 -2.79 23.87
C LEU A 206 16.90 -3.09 24.71
N THR A 207 17.83 -3.87 24.16
CA THR A 207 19.12 -4.16 24.84
C THR A 207 19.93 -2.89 25.05
N ALA A 208 20.00 -2.00 24.04
CA ALA A 208 20.69 -0.72 24.14
C ALA A 208 20.05 0.18 25.22
N LEU A 209 18.75 0.33 25.22
CA LEU A 209 18.03 1.11 26.26
C LEU A 209 18.33 0.59 27.67
N ARG A 210 18.26 -0.74 27.87
CA ARG A 210 18.58 -1.34 29.18
C ARG A 210 20.05 -1.13 29.58
N ARG A 211 20.98 -1.19 28.64
CA ARG A 211 22.39 -0.92 28.87
C ARG A 211 22.64 0.54 29.32
N HIS A 212 21.83 1.47 28.83
CA HIS A 212 21.78 2.86 29.29
C HIS A 212 20.98 3.04 30.59
N GLY A 213 20.63 1.98 31.29
CA GLY A 213 19.96 2.02 32.59
C GLY A 213 18.46 2.33 32.50
N GLN A 214 17.87 2.29 31.29
CA GLN A 214 16.44 2.56 31.14
C GLN A 214 15.58 1.32 31.43
N SER A 215 14.52 1.50 32.20
CA SER A 215 13.40 0.56 32.22
C SER A 215 12.56 0.75 30.97
N VAL A 216 12.24 -0.33 30.24
CA VAL A 216 11.50 -0.24 28.98
C VAL A 216 10.52 -1.39 28.83
N GLN A 217 9.36 -1.08 28.29
CA GLN A 217 8.38 -2.03 27.80
C GLN A 217 8.08 -1.75 26.31
N LEU A 218 7.93 -2.82 25.52
CA LEU A 218 7.54 -2.73 24.13
C LEU A 218 6.22 -3.47 23.92
N VAL A 219 5.26 -2.79 23.33
CA VAL A 219 4.04 -3.43 22.83
C VAL A 219 4.20 -3.68 21.33
N ILE A 220 3.94 -4.92 20.90
CA ILE A 220 3.90 -5.29 19.48
C ILE A 220 2.44 -5.47 19.09
N ALA A 221 1.91 -4.50 18.34
CA ALA A 221 0.57 -4.51 17.75
C ALA A 221 0.67 -4.92 16.27
N GLY A 222 0.46 -6.20 16.02
CA GLY A 222 0.55 -6.78 14.68
C GLY A 222 0.92 -8.25 14.70
N ASP A 223 0.97 -8.82 13.50
CA ASP A 223 1.39 -10.20 13.25
C ASP A 223 2.10 -10.28 11.89
N GLY A 224 2.75 -11.40 11.62
CA GLY A 224 3.43 -11.60 10.33
C GLY A 224 4.35 -12.81 10.31
N PRO A 225 4.96 -13.10 9.14
CA PRO A 225 5.72 -14.32 8.93
C PRO A 225 6.95 -14.46 9.85
N ASP A 226 7.55 -13.34 10.27
CA ASP A 226 8.74 -13.35 11.13
C ASP A 226 8.41 -13.28 12.63
N ALA A 227 7.13 -13.35 13.05
CA ALA A 227 6.77 -13.32 14.47
C ALA A 227 7.44 -14.42 15.31
N PRO A 228 7.54 -15.69 14.87
CA PRO A 228 8.26 -16.72 15.61
C PRO A 228 9.76 -16.41 15.74
N ARG A 229 10.37 -15.91 14.67
CA ARG A 229 11.80 -15.54 14.64
C ARG A 229 12.08 -14.34 15.55
N LEU A 230 11.20 -13.36 15.58
CA LEU A 230 11.31 -12.19 16.44
C LEU A 230 11.17 -12.57 17.92
N LYS A 231 10.25 -13.50 18.27
CA LYS A 231 10.13 -14.01 19.64
C LYS A 231 11.43 -14.66 20.11
N ALA A 232 11.99 -15.56 19.31
CA ALA A 232 13.27 -16.19 19.61
C ALA A 232 14.42 -15.18 19.75
N ALA A 233 14.43 -14.11 18.95
CA ALA A 233 15.42 -13.05 19.04
C ALA A 233 15.32 -12.25 20.35
N PHE A 234 14.13 -11.95 20.85
CA PHE A 234 13.93 -11.33 22.15
C PHE A 234 14.39 -12.23 23.32
N GLU A 235 14.11 -13.54 23.23
CA GLU A 235 14.57 -14.53 24.21
C GLU A 235 16.11 -14.58 24.23
N SER A 236 16.73 -14.71 23.07
CA SER A 236 18.19 -14.75 22.92
C SER A 236 18.89 -13.49 23.43
N ALA A 237 18.25 -12.33 23.27
CA ALA A 237 18.74 -11.05 23.78
C ALA A 237 18.47 -10.83 25.28
N GLY A 238 17.72 -11.72 25.94
CA GLY A 238 17.37 -11.60 27.37
C GLY A 238 16.42 -10.45 27.67
N VAL A 239 15.62 -10.02 26.69
CA VAL A 239 14.68 -8.88 26.80
C VAL A 239 13.22 -9.29 26.56
N ALA A 240 12.93 -10.58 26.45
CA ALA A 240 11.56 -11.07 26.21
C ALA A 240 10.56 -10.64 27.29
N GLY A 241 11.01 -10.51 28.55
CA GLY A 241 10.18 -10.02 29.67
C GLY A 241 9.76 -8.55 29.56
N CYS A 242 10.39 -7.79 28.63
CA CYS A 242 10.03 -6.40 28.35
C CYS A 242 8.98 -6.28 27.22
N VAL A 243 8.53 -7.38 26.61
CA VAL A 243 7.70 -7.38 25.41
C VAL A 243 6.31 -7.91 25.67
N ARG A 244 5.30 -7.14 25.31
CA ARG A 244 3.90 -7.55 25.29
C ARG A 244 3.41 -7.71 23.84
N TRP A 245 2.97 -8.90 23.50
CA TRP A 245 2.38 -9.19 22.19
C TRP A 245 0.88 -8.91 22.23
N ALA A 246 0.44 -7.89 21.52
CA ALA A 246 -0.97 -7.49 21.43
C ALA A 246 -1.70 -8.15 20.26
N GLY A 247 -0.96 -8.74 19.31
CA GLY A 247 -1.55 -9.28 18.08
C GLY A 247 -2.15 -8.20 17.19
N VAL A 248 -3.02 -8.60 16.27
CA VAL A 248 -3.73 -7.67 15.38
C VAL A 248 -4.86 -6.99 16.16
N LEU A 249 -4.78 -5.67 16.31
CA LEU A 249 -5.75 -4.85 17.02
C LEU A 249 -6.79 -4.27 16.06
N ASN A 250 -8.01 -4.04 16.55
CA ASN A 250 -8.98 -3.18 15.88
C ASN A 250 -8.62 -1.69 16.10
N ARG A 251 -9.32 -0.79 15.40
CA ARG A 251 -9.04 0.65 15.43
C ARG A 251 -9.07 1.22 16.86
N ASP A 252 -10.07 0.87 17.66
CA ASP A 252 -10.25 1.44 19.01
C ASP A 252 -9.16 0.96 19.97
N ALA A 253 -8.85 -0.34 19.94
CA ALA A 253 -7.78 -0.92 20.71
C ALA A 253 -6.41 -0.37 20.32
N LEU A 254 -6.16 -0.14 19.02
CA LEU A 254 -4.93 0.47 18.55
C LEU A 254 -4.84 1.95 18.98
N ALA A 255 -5.93 2.71 18.87
CA ALA A 255 -6.00 4.08 19.37
C ALA A 255 -5.71 4.16 20.88
N GLN A 256 -6.16 3.17 21.65
CA GLN A 256 -5.79 3.07 23.06
C GLN A 256 -4.29 2.83 23.25
N GLN A 257 -3.65 1.96 22.44
CA GLN A 257 -2.20 1.74 22.52
C GLN A 257 -1.41 3.01 22.18
N TYR A 258 -1.84 3.81 21.19
CA TYR A 258 -1.22 5.12 20.92
C TYR A 258 -1.26 6.03 22.15
N ARG A 259 -2.37 6.06 22.89
CA ARG A 259 -2.50 6.89 24.10
C ARG A 259 -1.73 6.38 25.32
N GLU A 260 -1.53 5.07 25.41
CA GLU A 260 -0.85 4.42 26.55
C GLU A 260 0.67 4.36 26.37
N SER A 261 1.19 4.68 25.21
CA SER A 261 2.61 4.60 24.87
C SER A 261 3.29 5.97 24.96
N ASP A 262 4.62 5.97 25.14
CA ASP A 262 5.46 7.17 25.21
C ASP A 262 6.11 7.50 23.87
N ALA A 263 6.28 6.50 22.98
CA ALA A 263 6.72 6.69 21.61
C ALA A 263 6.30 5.53 20.70
N LEU A 264 6.01 5.85 19.43
CA LEU A 264 5.98 4.87 18.35
C LEU A 264 7.40 4.69 17.80
N VAL A 265 7.82 3.44 17.60
CA VAL A 265 9.10 3.11 16.96
C VAL A 265 8.85 2.48 15.58
N ILE A 266 9.54 3.02 14.56
CA ILE A 266 9.54 2.51 13.18
C ILE A 266 10.97 2.16 12.82
N THR A 267 11.22 0.89 12.44
CA THR A 267 12.55 0.39 12.09
C THR A 267 12.72 0.13 10.59
N SER A 268 11.73 0.47 9.79
CA SER A 268 11.60 0.11 8.37
C SER A 268 12.81 0.52 7.53
N ASP A 269 13.10 -0.27 6.50
CA ASP A 269 14.08 0.05 5.45
C ASP A 269 13.47 0.96 4.38
N TRP A 270 12.20 0.73 4.03
CA TRP A 270 11.42 1.54 3.09
C TRP A 270 9.93 1.57 3.44
N GLU A 271 9.24 2.66 3.05
CA GLU A 271 7.80 2.86 3.25
C GLU A 271 7.17 3.64 2.10
N THR A 272 5.87 3.44 1.92
CA THR A 272 5.06 4.15 0.93
C THR A 272 3.94 4.98 1.55
N GLY A 273 4.20 5.59 2.69
CA GLY A 273 3.24 6.31 3.52
C GLY A 273 2.82 5.45 4.72
N PRO A 274 3.64 5.43 5.79
CA PRO A 274 3.35 4.63 6.98
C PRO A 274 2.17 5.23 7.74
N ILE A 275 0.98 4.71 7.50
CA ILE A 275 -0.26 5.15 8.16
C ILE A 275 -0.08 5.19 9.68
N VAL A 276 0.64 4.21 10.24
CA VAL A 276 0.92 4.15 11.68
C VAL A 276 1.67 5.38 12.22
N ALA A 277 2.54 6.01 11.38
CA ALA A 277 3.19 7.26 11.77
C ALA A 277 2.16 8.41 11.84
N TRP A 278 1.28 8.50 10.82
CA TRP A 278 0.23 9.51 10.82
C TRP A 278 -0.77 9.31 11.97
N GLU A 279 -1.12 8.07 12.29
CA GLU A 279 -1.98 7.72 13.42
C GLU A 279 -1.34 8.11 14.75
N ALA A 280 -0.03 7.81 14.95
CA ALA A 280 0.70 8.23 16.14
C ALA A 280 0.71 9.76 16.27
N MET A 281 1.05 10.47 15.19
CA MET A 281 1.05 11.94 15.15
C MET A 281 -0.34 12.52 15.44
N ALA A 282 -1.41 11.93 14.88
CA ALA A 282 -2.80 12.32 15.13
C ALA A 282 -3.23 12.11 16.59
N ASN A 283 -2.60 11.16 17.28
CA ASN A 283 -2.78 10.90 18.70
C ASN A 283 -1.76 11.62 19.61
N ARG A 284 -0.97 12.56 19.06
CA ARG A 284 0.09 13.29 19.78
C ARG A 284 1.12 12.34 20.43
N LEU A 285 1.35 11.18 19.85
CA LEU A 285 2.39 10.26 20.25
C LEU A 285 3.69 10.58 19.49
N PRO A 286 4.82 10.83 20.17
CA PRO A 286 6.11 11.02 19.52
C PRO A 286 6.46 9.85 18.60
N VAL A 287 7.07 10.16 17.46
CA VAL A 287 7.54 9.16 16.49
C VAL A 287 9.08 9.15 16.50
N VAL A 288 9.66 7.97 16.75
CA VAL A 288 11.09 7.68 16.57
C VAL A 288 11.19 6.71 15.40
N SER A 289 11.80 7.13 14.30
CA SER A 289 11.77 6.39 13.04
C SER A 289 13.16 6.25 12.45
N SER A 290 13.40 5.11 11.78
CA SER A 290 14.50 5.03 10.81
C SER A 290 14.30 6.05 9.69
N SER A 291 15.42 6.52 9.11
CA SER A 291 15.43 7.35 7.90
C SER A 291 15.20 6.48 6.66
N TYR A 292 14.02 5.84 6.58
CA TYR A 292 13.66 4.88 5.56
C TYR A 292 13.57 5.51 4.15
N VAL A 293 13.73 4.68 3.11
CA VAL A 293 13.52 5.09 1.72
C VAL A 293 12.04 5.41 1.49
N GLY A 294 11.73 6.61 1.02
CA GLY A 294 10.38 7.16 0.84
C GLY A 294 10.05 8.31 1.79
N ALA A 295 10.84 8.52 2.86
CA ALA A 295 10.65 9.64 3.78
C ALA A 295 11.11 10.98 3.19
N GLY A 296 12.18 10.97 2.37
CA GLY A 296 12.83 12.17 1.88
C GLY A 296 11.94 13.04 1.00
N ARG A 297 11.32 12.45 -0.02
CA ARG A 297 10.41 13.18 -0.91
C ARG A 297 9.05 13.48 -0.29
N GLU A 298 8.56 12.61 0.57
CA GLU A 298 7.29 12.82 1.26
C GLU A 298 7.36 14.00 2.24
N ARG A 299 8.52 14.19 2.89
CA ARG A 299 8.77 15.28 3.86
C ARG A 299 7.67 15.39 4.92
N ALA A 300 7.17 14.25 5.34
CA ALA A 300 6.19 14.19 6.42
C ALA A 300 6.86 14.00 7.78
N LEU A 301 8.01 13.32 7.80
CA LEU A 301 8.88 13.15 8.95
C LEU A 301 10.12 14.02 8.78
N ILE A 302 10.31 14.97 9.70
CA ILE A 302 11.43 15.93 9.69
C ILE A 302 12.12 15.86 11.05
N ASP A 303 13.37 15.39 11.04
CA ASP A 303 14.16 15.19 12.27
C ASP A 303 14.26 16.43 13.12
N GLY A 304 14.06 16.29 14.44
CA GLY A 304 14.09 17.37 15.42
C GLY A 304 12.95 18.40 15.31
N GLN A 305 12.07 18.26 14.29
CA GLN A 305 10.91 19.15 14.12
C GLN A 305 9.62 18.49 14.56
N ASN A 306 9.23 17.35 13.94
CA ASN A 306 8.00 16.64 14.23
C ASN A 306 8.19 15.14 14.53
N CYS A 307 9.43 14.66 14.51
CA CYS A 307 9.84 13.31 14.87
C CYS A 307 11.33 13.31 15.21
N LEU A 308 11.84 12.16 15.64
CA LEU A 308 13.28 11.91 15.76
C LEU A 308 13.66 10.80 14.79
N LEU A 309 14.70 11.02 13.99
CA LEU A 309 15.18 10.08 12.99
C LEU A 309 16.52 9.48 13.38
N PHE A 310 16.72 8.21 13.01
CA PHE A 310 17.98 7.49 13.13
C PHE A 310 18.32 6.75 11.83
N PRO A 311 19.60 6.47 11.53
CA PRO A 311 19.97 5.69 10.36
C PRO A 311 19.35 4.29 10.38
N VAL A 312 18.92 3.77 9.23
CA VAL A 312 18.38 2.40 9.13
C VAL A 312 19.37 1.39 9.70
N GLY A 313 18.90 0.56 10.63
CA GLY A 313 19.71 -0.47 11.31
C GLY A 313 20.58 0.02 12.47
N ASP A 314 20.67 1.32 12.72
CA ASP A 314 21.43 1.87 13.84
C ASP A 314 20.59 1.88 15.12
N THR A 315 20.57 0.75 15.80
CA THR A 315 19.76 0.53 17.02
C THR A 315 20.30 1.27 18.24
N GLU A 316 21.61 1.61 18.25
CA GLU A 316 22.19 2.47 19.29
C GLU A 316 21.69 3.90 19.15
N MET A 317 21.74 4.46 17.94
CA MET A 317 21.19 5.79 17.70
C MET A 317 19.69 5.82 17.95
N ALA A 318 18.94 4.76 17.59
CA ALA A 318 17.52 4.63 17.91
C ALA A 318 17.28 4.72 19.44
N ALA A 319 18.10 4.05 20.25
CA ALA A 319 18.01 4.14 21.71
C ALA A 319 18.30 5.55 22.22
N CYS A 320 19.33 6.22 21.67
CA CYS A 320 19.62 7.62 22.01
C CYS A 320 18.44 8.53 21.69
N LYS A 321 17.80 8.36 20.49
CA LYS A 321 16.62 9.14 20.09
C LYS A 321 15.41 8.90 20.99
N VAL A 322 15.20 7.67 21.45
CA VAL A 322 14.17 7.38 22.45
C VAL A 322 14.44 8.11 23.77
N MET A 323 15.69 8.11 24.24
CA MET A 323 16.08 8.80 25.48
C MET A 323 15.97 10.33 25.38
N GLU A 324 16.18 10.94 24.19
CA GLU A 324 15.97 12.38 23.98
C GLU A 324 14.53 12.81 24.32
N LEU A 325 13.53 11.92 24.19
CA LEU A 325 12.14 12.19 24.56
C LEU A 325 11.91 12.35 26.07
N GLN A 326 12.92 12.15 26.90
CA GLN A 326 12.87 12.49 28.33
C GLN A 326 12.89 14.02 28.57
N ASP A 327 13.30 14.80 27.59
CA ASP A 327 13.14 16.25 27.58
C ASP A 327 11.68 16.59 27.24
N ASP A 328 10.92 17.06 28.23
CA ASP A 328 9.50 17.39 28.10
C ASP A 328 9.26 18.52 27.09
N ALA A 329 10.15 19.51 27.01
CA ALA A 329 10.03 20.62 26.06
C ALA A 329 10.24 20.14 24.61
N LEU A 330 11.24 19.29 24.40
CA LEU A 330 11.44 18.64 23.09
C LEU A 330 10.24 17.82 22.71
N ARG A 331 9.76 16.94 23.61
CA ARG A 331 8.63 16.05 23.37
C ARG A 331 7.37 16.84 23.00
N ALA A 332 7.02 17.87 23.78
CA ALA A 332 5.86 18.71 23.52
C ALA A 332 5.96 19.38 22.13
N ARG A 333 7.10 19.97 21.81
CA ARG A 333 7.34 20.61 20.51
C ARG A 333 7.19 19.62 19.34
N LEU A 334 7.78 18.40 19.47
CA LEU A 334 7.69 17.38 18.43
C LEU A 334 6.24 16.96 18.20
N THR A 335 5.47 16.71 19.26
CA THR A 335 4.09 16.25 19.16
C THR A 335 3.14 17.31 18.63
N ASP A 336 3.32 18.57 19.00
CA ASP A 336 2.52 19.66 18.46
C ASP A 336 2.78 19.84 16.96
N ASN A 337 4.04 19.92 16.54
CA ASN A 337 4.39 20.00 15.12
C ASN A 337 3.95 18.78 14.31
N ALA A 338 4.00 17.58 14.91
CA ALA A 338 3.53 16.34 14.30
C ALA A 338 2.02 16.39 14.06
N TYR A 339 1.26 16.81 15.06
CA TYR A 339 -0.19 16.97 14.95
C TYR A 339 -0.56 17.98 13.87
N GLU A 340 0.09 19.16 13.84
CA GLU A 340 -0.12 20.18 12.81
C GLU A 340 0.22 19.65 11.40
N THR A 341 1.24 18.80 11.27
CA THR A 341 1.59 18.15 10.00
C THR A 341 0.44 17.26 9.50
N VAL A 342 -0.16 16.47 10.41
CA VAL A 342 -1.32 15.61 10.07
C VAL A 342 -2.54 16.45 9.75
N LEU A 343 -2.82 17.47 10.56
CA LEU A 343 -3.96 18.37 10.37
C LEU A 343 -3.91 19.05 8.99
N ALA A 344 -2.72 19.46 8.56
CA ALA A 344 -2.53 20.16 7.29
C ALA A 344 -2.60 19.21 6.05
N ARG A 345 -2.25 17.91 6.20
CA ARG A 345 -1.96 17.08 5.02
C ARG A 345 -2.61 15.71 5.01
N TYR A 346 -2.91 15.13 6.17
CA TYR A 346 -3.21 13.70 6.30
C TYR A 346 -4.50 13.39 7.08
N THR A 347 -5.44 14.33 7.15
CA THR A 347 -6.78 14.03 7.68
C THR A 347 -7.56 13.15 6.70
N LEU A 348 -8.59 12.46 7.17
CA LEU A 348 -9.48 11.68 6.29
C LEU A 348 -10.09 12.56 5.20
N GLU A 349 -10.55 13.76 5.57
CA GLU A 349 -11.15 14.73 4.66
C GLU A 349 -10.17 15.20 3.59
N SER A 350 -8.94 15.58 3.98
CA SER A 350 -7.89 16.00 3.05
C SER A 350 -7.51 14.88 2.09
N SER A 351 -7.43 13.64 2.59
CA SER A 351 -7.16 12.47 1.76
C SER A 351 -8.28 12.22 0.75
N VAL A 352 -9.53 12.17 1.20
CA VAL A 352 -10.70 11.97 0.33
C VAL A 352 -10.76 13.03 -0.75
N GLN A 353 -10.54 14.30 -0.40
CA GLN A 353 -10.53 15.40 -1.38
C GLN A 353 -9.40 15.23 -2.40
N ALA A 354 -8.18 14.90 -1.95
CA ALA A 354 -7.05 14.68 -2.85
C ALA A 354 -7.31 13.52 -3.84
N TRP A 355 -7.92 12.42 -3.40
CA TRP A 355 -8.31 11.31 -4.26
C TRP A 355 -9.44 11.71 -5.22
N ALA A 356 -10.45 12.47 -4.75
CA ALA A 356 -11.53 12.99 -5.60
C ALA A 356 -10.98 13.91 -6.71
N ASP A 357 -10.05 14.79 -6.36
CA ASP A 357 -9.39 15.71 -7.31
C ASP A 357 -8.55 14.94 -8.32
N ALA A 358 -7.80 13.92 -7.87
CA ALA A 358 -7.02 13.06 -8.75
C ALA A 358 -7.92 12.32 -9.75
N PHE A 359 -9.03 11.71 -9.33
CA PHE A 359 -9.99 11.09 -10.23
C PHE A 359 -10.67 12.11 -11.15
N GLY A 360 -10.98 13.31 -10.64
CA GLY A 360 -11.49 14.42 -11.44
C GLY A 360 -10.54 14.80 -12.57
N ARG A 361 -9.23 14.91 -12.28
CA ARG A 361 -8.20 15.15 -13.28
C ARG A 361 -8.10 14.02 -14.31
N VAL A 362 -8.22 12.76 -13.90
CA VAL A 362 -8.22 11.62 -14.83
C VAL A 362 -9.31 11.75 -15.88
N LEU A 363 -10.51 12.21 -15.52
CA LEU A 363 -11.61 12.41 -16.46
C LEU A 363 -11.32 13.54 -17.47
N GLN A 364 -10.45 14.49 -17.13
CA GLN A 364 -10.07 15.61 -17.99
C GLN A 364 -8.87 15.26 -18.91
N LEU A 365 -8.06 14.25 -18.56
CA LEU A 365 -6.94 13.83 -19.40
C LEU A 365 -7.44 13.29 -20.75
N PRO A 366 -6.67 13.48 -21.85
CA PRO A 366 -6.94 12.77 -23.10
C PRO A 366 -6.96 11.25 -22.85
N ALA A 367 -7.97 10.55 -23.37
CA ALA A 367 -7.97 9.10 -23.30
C ALA A 367 -6.74 8.54 -23.99
N GLN A 368 -6.12 7.53 -23.39
CA GLN A 368 -5.09 6.77 -24.10
C GLN A 368 -5.72 6.09 -25.32
N SER A 369 -4.91 5.93 -26.36
CA SER A 369 -5.34 5.28 -27.59
C SER A 369 -5.89 3.87 -27.32
N ARG A 370 -6.45 3.21 -28.33
CA ARG A 370 -7.06 1.89 -28.20
C ARG A 370 -6.12 0.79 -27.70
N GLY A 371 -4.86 1.14 -27.39
CA GLY A 371 -3.80 0.23 -26.96
C GLY A 371 -3.22 -0.52 -28.16
N ASP A 372 -1.95 -0.24 -28.48
CA ASP A 372 -1.24 -0.91 -29.60
C ASP A 372 -0.78 -2.31 -29.21
N GLY A 373 -0.85 -2.68 -27.93
CA GLY A 373 -0.50 -4.00 -27.43
C GLY A 373 -1.43 -5.09 -27.96
N ASP A 374 -0.88 -6.30 -28.18
CA ASP A 374 -1.67 -7.43 -28.66
C ASP A 374 -2.76 -7.83 -27.65
N ALA A 375 -4.01 -7.55 -27.95
CA ALA A 375 -5.16 -8.00 -27.15
C ALA A 375 -5.26 -9.52 -27.03
N ARG A 376 -4.49 -10.25 -27.86
CA ARG A 376 -4.43 -11.70 -27.84
C ARG A 376 -3.35 -12.23 -26.91
N ALA A 377 -2.34 -11.41 -26.59
CA ALA A 377 -1.32 -11.78 -25.62
C ALA A 377 -1.93 -11.80 -24.20
N THR A 378 -2.52 -12.92 -23.83
CA THR A 378 -2.46 -13.34 -22.45
C THR A 378 -0.99 -13.58 -22.18
N GLN A 379 -0.38 -12.77 -21.33
CA GLN A 379 1.00 -13.00 -20.90
C GLN A 379 1.10 -14.48 -20.49
N SER A 380 2.08 -15.16 -21.05
CA SER A 380 2.29 -16.57 -20.82
C SER A 380 2.45 -16.82 -19.33
N LEU A 381 1.48 -17.48 -18.76
CA LEU A 381 1.69 -18.11 -17.46
C LEU A 381 2.93 -18.98 -17.50
N PRO A 382 3.55 -19.23 -16.37
CA PRO A 382 4.52 -20.31 -16.24
C PRO A 382 3.96 -21.55 -16.95
N GLN A 383 4.77 -22.21 -17.74
CA GLN A 383 4.37 -23.35 -18.58
C GLN A 383 3.55 -24.44 -17.86
N GLN A 384 3.61 -24.47 -16.53
CA GLN A 384 2.86 -25.36 -15.65
C GLN A 384 1.32 -25.15 -15.69
N LEU A 385 0.85 -23.97 -16.11
CA LEU A 385 -0.58 -23.66 -16.17
C LEU A 385 -1.16 -23.62 -17.60
N SER A 386 -0.35 -23.78 -18.65
CA SER A 386 -0.85 -24.00 -19.99
C SER A 386 -1.36 -25.43 -20.11
N GLY A 387 -2.64 -25.67 -19.92
CA GLY A 387 -3.27 -26.98 -20.01
C GLY A 387 -3.21 -27.54 -21.43
N ARG A 388 -3.36 -28.87 -21.56
CA ARG A 388 -3.43 -29.55 -22.87
C ARG A 388 -4.44 -28.93 -23.82
N LEU A 389 -5.58 -28.45 -23.28
CA LEU A 389 -6.62 -27.75 -24.04
C LEU A 389 -6.12 -26.45 -24.68
N ASP A 390 -5.32 -25.66 -23.98
CA ASP A 390 -4.79 -24.40 -24.52
C ASP A 390 -3.77 -24.64 -25.65
N ARG A 391 -3.01 -25.74 -25.55
CA ARG A 391 -2.04 -26.13 -26.59
C ARG A 391 -2.73 -26.64 -27.87
N LEU A 392 -3.89 -27.31 -27.72
CA LEU A 392 -4.62 -27.87 -28.85
C LEU A 392 -5.57 -26.87 -29.51
N LEU A 393 -6.28 -26.07 -28.71
CA LEU A 393 -7.39 -25.23 -29.17
C LEU A 393 -7.06 -23.74 -29.14
N GLY A 394 -5.93 -23.36 -28.56
CA GLY A 394 -5.63 -22.00 -28.20
C GLY A 394 -6.38 -21.53 -26.92
N VAL A 395 -5.87 -20.50 -26.28
CA VAL A 395 -6.31 -20.06 -24.95
C VAL A 395 -7.78 -19.71 -24.90
N ARG A 396 -8.31 -19.01 -25.91
CA ARG A 396 -9.70 -18.53 -25.91
C ARG A 396 -10.74 -19.64 -26.08
N LEU A 397 -10.49 -20.57 -26.99
CA LEU A 397 -11.40 -21.69 -27.22
C LEU A 397 -11.25 -22.73 -26.10
N GLY A 398 -10.02 -22.97 -25.64
CA GLY A 398 -9.74 -23.81 -24.48
C GLY A 398 -10.48 -23.33 -23.22
N GLU A 399 -10.55 -22.02 -23.00
CA GLU A 399 -11.31 -21.43 -21.90
C GLU A 399 -12.82 -21.70 -22.05
N SER A 400 -13.36 -21.52 -23.23
CA SER A 400 -14.79 -21.77 -23.47
C SER A 400 -15.15 -23.25 -23.22
N VAL A 401 -14.27 -24.17 -23.62
CA VAL A 401 -14.43 -25.60 -23.36
C VAL A 401 -14.35 -25.89 -21.85
N ARG A 402 -13.39 -25.33 -21.12
CA ARG A 402 -13.29 -25.49 -19.66
C ARG A 402 -14.55 -25.00 -18.94
N ALA A 403 -15.00 -23.79 -19.29
CA ALA A 403 -16.18 -23.20 -18.70
C ALA A 403 -17.42 -24.08 -18.92
N THR A 404 -17.56 -24.65 -20.12
CA THR A 404 -18.68 -25.56 -20.46
C THR A 404 -18.59 -26.89 -19.71
N LEU A 405 -17.39 -27.43 -19.54
CA LEU A 405 -17.17 -28.72 -18.86
C LEU A 405 -17.05 -28.60 -17.34
N GLY A 406 -17.08 -27.39 -16.78
CA GLY A 406 -16.89 -27.14 -15.34
C GLY A 406 -15.49 -27.51 -14.83
N VAL A 407 -14.46 -27.45 -15.69
CA VAL A 407 -13.08 -27.79 -15.32
C VAL A 407 -12.37 -26.53 -14.84
N ALA A 408 -11.91 -26.54 -13.59
CA ALA A 408 -11.21 -25.43 -12.98
C ALA A 408 -9.76 -25.80 -12.56
N TYR A 409 -8.88 -24.82 -12.56
CA TYR A 409 -7.56 -24.93 -11.94
C TYR A 409 -7.68 -24.76 -10.42
N ASP A 410 -6.98 -25.62 -9.67
CA ASP A 410 -6.86 -25.49 -8.23
C ASP A 410 -5.57 -24.73 -7.90
N HIS A 411 -5.73 -23.50 -7.40
CA HIS A 411 -4.62 -22.63 -7.01
C HIS A 411 -4.17 -22.91 -5.57
N THR A 412 -2.87 -22.80 -5.33
CA THR A 412 -2.25 -23.07 -4.03
C THR A 412 -2.19 -21.85 -3.11
N SER A 413 -2.39 -20.65 -3.65
CA SER A 413 -2.31 -19.39 -2.90
C SER A 413 -3.16 -18.30 -3.54
N ALA A 414 -3.44 -17.26 -2.76
CA ALA A 414 -4.15 -16.07 -3.24
C ALA A 414 -3.42 -15.39 -4.42
N GLY A 415 -2.10 -15.27 -4.34
CA GLY A 415 -1.30 -14.69 -5.42
C GLY A 415 -1.26 -15.54 -6.69
N ALA A 416 -1.41 -16.88 -6.60
CA ALA A 416 -1.55 -17.74 -7.76
C ALA A 416 -2.95 -17.63 -8.39
N GLU A 417 -3.98 -17.47 -7.57
CA GLU A 417 -5.37 -17.33 -8.00
C GLU A 417 -5.63 -15.98 -8.71
N TRP A 418 -5.17 -14.89 -8.10
CA TRP A 418 -5.23 -13.54 -8.65
C TRP A 418 -3.87 -12.84 -8.48
N PRO A 419 -2.98 -12.90 -9.48
CA PRO A 419 -1.66 -12.29 -9.40
C PRO A 419 -1.71 -10.77 -9.24
N HIS A 420 -0.86 -10.26 -8.34
CA HIS A 420 -0.70 -8.81 -8.14
C HIS A 420 0.16 -8.17 -9.24
N THR A 421 1.09 -8.92 -9.78
CA THR A 421 2.00 -8.52 -10.85
C THR A 421 2.27 -9.70 -11.77
N ARG A 422 2.66 -9.45 -12.99
CA ARG A 422 3.10 -10.44 -13.96
C ARG A 422 4.57 -10.30 -14.33
N GLN A 423 5.14 -9.14 -14.05
CA GLN A 423 6.56 -8.92 -14.29
C GLN A 423 7.36 -9.46 -13.11
N SER A 424 8.44 -10.15 -13.38
CA SER A 424 9.36 -10.57 -12.32
C SER A 424 10.31 -9.42 -12.00
N SER A 425 10.59 -9.22 -10.72
CA SER A 425 11.66 -8.36 -10.26
C SER A 425 13.01 -8.89 -10.78
N THR A 426 13.83 -8.01 -11.32
CA THR A 426 15.17 -8.35 -11.79
C THR A 426 16.21 -8.30 -10.67
N ASP A 427 16.15 -7.31 -9.82
CA ASP A 427 17.00 -7.12 -8.64
C ASP A 427 16.34 -6.14 -7.66
N PRO A 428 15.67 -6.63 -6.60
CA PRO A 428 15.02 -5.76 -5.62
C PRO A 428 15.98 -4.82 -4.90
N GLN A 429 17.26 -5.23 -4.69
CA GLN A 429 18.23 -4.39 -4.00
C GLN A 429 18.72 -3.24 -4.89
N ALA A 430 19.00 -3.51 -6.16
CA ALA A 430 19.35 -2.48 -7.12
C ALA A 430 18.20 -1.48 -7.31
N PHE A 431 16.98 -1.95 -7.36
CA PHE A 431 15.80 -1.09 -7.42
C PHE A 431 15.68 -0.19 -6.17
N LEU A 432 15.84 -0.75 -4.97
CA LEU A 432 15.75 0.02 -3.73
C LEU A 432 16.87 1.06 -3.62
N ALA A 433 18.08 0.73 -4.08
CA ALA A 433 19.20 1.68 -4.14
C ALA A 433 18.88 2.87 -5.07
N GLU A 434 18.28 2.61 -6.24
CA GLU A 434 17.87 3.66 -7.16
C GLU A 434 16.71 4.49 -6.58
N ALA A 435 15.73 3.86 -5.96
CA ALA A 435 14.64 4.54 -5.26
C ALA A 435 15.19 5.46 -4.16
N ALA A 436 16.17 5.00 -3.38
CA ALA A 436 16.86 5.81 -2.37
C ALA A 436 17.61 6.99 -2.98
N ARG A 437 18.23 6.83 -4.16
CA ARG A 437 18.87 7.93 -4.89
C ARG A 437 17.84 9.00 -5.29
N VAL A 438 16.72 8.57 -5.84
CA VAL A 438 15.62 9.48 -6.24
C VAL A 438 15.01 10.16 -5.02
N ASP A 439 14.87 9.44 -3.89
CA ASP A 439 14.27 9.97 -2.66
C ASP A 439 15.10 11.09 -2.03
N ARG A 440 16.43 10.99 -2.12
CA ARG A 440 17.36 12.03 -1.62
C ARG A 440 17.44 13.28 -2.49
N GLN A 441 17.01 13.22 -3.75
CA GLN A 441 17.00 14.39 -4.62
C GLN A 441 15.87 15.34 -4.18
N LEU A 442 16.22 16.61 -3.92
CA LEU A 442 15.19 17.63 -3.68
C LEU A 442 14.20 17.63 -4.84
N PRO A 443 12.90 17.89 -4.60
CA PRO A 443 11.95 18.09 -5.68
C PRO A 443 12.50 19.20 -6.58
N VAL A 444 12.85 18.86 -7.80
CA VAL A 444 13.08 19.86 -8.83
C VAL A 444 11.70 20.42 -9.13
N ASP A 445 11.55 21.75 -9.11
CA ASP A 445 10.31 22.41 -9.54
C ASP A 445 9.84 21.76 -10.84
N ALA A 446 8.52 21.59 -10.97
CA ALA A 446 7.87 20.73 -11.98
C ALA A 446 8.22 21.05 -13.46
N SER A 447 9.20 21.91 -13.70
CA SER A 447 9.68 22.35 -15.01
C SER A 447 11.02 21.75 -15.46
N SER A 448 11.79 21.03 -14.62
CA SER A 448 13.08 20.48 -15.02
C SER A 448 13.42 19.18 -14.28
N GLY A 449 13.58 18.10 -15.02
CA GLY A 449 14.28 16.90 -14.56
C GLY A 449 13.39 15.69 -14.25
N VAL A 450 13.07 14.94 -15.27
CA VAL A 450 12.50 13.57 -15.18
C VAL A 450 13.59 12.66 -14.64
N ALA A 451 13.39 12.08 -13.46
CA ALA A 451 14.19 10.94 -13.03
C ALA A 451 13.94 9.77 -14.00
N SER A 452 14.92 9.41 -14.79
CA SER A 452 14.81 8.37 -15.81
C SER A 452 15.11 7.01 -15.20
N TRP A 453 14.16 6.47 -14.44
CA TRP A 453 14.17 5.02 -14.24
C TRP A 453 13.44 4.38 -15.42
N VAL A 454 14.14 3.58 -16.19
CA VAL A 454 13.58 2.75 -17.25
C VAL A 454 13.82 1.31 -16.84
N PRO A 455 12.76 0.48 -16.64
CA PRO A 455 12.96 -0.94 -16.40
C PRO A 455 13.76 -1.53 -17.58
N ALA A 456 14.72 -2.39 -17.29
CA ALA A 456 15.29 -3.25 -18.31
C ALA A 456 14.17 -4.18 -18.81
N LEU A 457 13.76 -3.98 -20.07
CA LEU A 457 12.76 -4.80 -20.77
C LEU A 457 13.38 -6.13 -21.19
#